data_5065c73559b5e5d4d023abb67f2b5f9a
#
_entry.id   5065c73559b5e5d4d023abb67f2b5f9a
#
_cell.length_a   1.000
_cell.length_b   1.000
_cell.length_c   1.000
_cell.angle_alpha   90.00
_cell.angle_beta   90.00
_cell.angle_gamma   90.00
#
_symmetry.space_group_name_H-M   'P 1'
#
loop_
_entity.id
_entity.type
_entity.pdbx_description
1 polymer ?
#
loop_
_entity_poly.entity_id
_entity_poly.type
_entity_poly.pdbx_seq_one_letter_code
_entity_poly.pdbx_strand_id
1 'polypeptide(L)'
;AAAHGRDFGGPFIPAAVEQRDRLPRLQPQHLHVPRRARRERQLGALARGGPEAAHAIAARYLDTFGRHGFAIELHRHGLPADGPRNAALQGIASRLDLTCVATQDAHYHDASRARLHHVVTCIRHGTTLAEAGALLRPNDEYRLKSGAEMARRFREERARAASPAQDPVRATLAIAERCAFTLHDLRYEFPRPRLPHGESALSFLTRLVHAGKVVFYPDASDEVEARLAHELDIVDQLGLAGYLLVFKEIVDWS
;
A
#
# COMPACT_ATOMS: atom_id res chain seq x y z
N ALA A 1 -28.22 14.25 -35.74
CA ALA A 1 -28.46 13.52 -34.50
C ALA A 1 -27.33 13.89 -33.53
N ALA A 2 -27.64 14.77 -32.56
CA ALA A 2 -26.69 15.30 -31.61
C ALA A 2 -26.51 14.29 -30.45
N ALA A 3 -25.27 13.89 -30.19
CA ALA A 3 -24.91 13.12 -29.03
C ALA A 3 -24.75 14.08 -27.82
N HIS A 4 -25.58 13.91 -26.79
CA HIS A 4 -25.44 14.60 -25.51
C HIS A 4 -24.30 13.96 -24.72
N GLY A 5 -23.17 14.64 -24.63
CA GLY A 5 -22.14 14.36 -23.66
C GLY A 5 -22.64 14.76 -22.26
N ARG A 6 -22.70 13.81 -21.33
CA ARG A 6 -22.90 14.10 -19.90
C ARG A 6 -21.54 14.41 -19.30
N ASP A 7 -21.38 15.66 -18.95
CA ASP A 7 -20.28 16.19 -18.19
C ASP A 7 -20.39 15.66 -16.74
N PHE A 8 -19.49 14.78 -16.33
CA PHE A 8 -19.37 14.36 -14.94
C PHE A 8 -18.53 15.41 -14.21
N GLY A 9 -19.23 16.44 -13.71
CA GLY A 9 -18.65 17.48 -12.87
C GLY A 9 -17.93 16.90 -11.65
N GLY A 10 -16.84 17.53 -11.30
CA GLY A 10 -15.89 17.56 -10.23
C GLY A 10 -15.93 16.52 -9.09
N PRO A 11 -14.81 16.34 -8.39
CA PRO A 11 -14.71 15.33 -7.36
C PRO A 11 -15.64 15.62 -6.18
N PHE A 12 -16.58 14.73 -5.97
CA PHE A 12 -17.38 14.66 -4.75
C PHE A 12 -16.44 14.33 -3.59
N ILE A 13 -16.12 15.32 -2.76
CA ILE A 13 -15.43 15.13 -1.49
C ILE A 13 -16.52 14.96 -0.42
N PRO A 14 -16.76 13.75 0.10
CA PRO A 14 -17.74 13.56 1.17
C PRO A 14 -17.28 14.29 2.44
N ALA A 15 -18.23 14.73 3.26
CA ALA A 15 -18.04 15.35 4.58
C ALA A 15 -17.20 14.54 5.61
N ALA A 16 -16.63 13.42 5.21
CA ALA A 16 -15.65 12.64 5.98
C ALA A 16 -14.30 13.38 6.21
N VAL A 17 -14.09 14.54 5.59
CA VAL A 17 -12.86 15.33 5.77
C VAL A 17 -12.85 16.08 7.11
N GLU A 18 -14.01 16.44 7.67
CA GLU A 18 -14.10 17.13 8.97
C GLU A 18 -13.91 16.22 10.19
N GLN A 19 -13.95 14.90 10.03
CA GLN A 19 -13.64 13.96 11.12
C GLN A 19 -12.15 13.65 11.31
N ARG A 20 -11.25 14.27 10.54
CA ARG A 20 -9.79 14.06 10.67
C ARG A 20 -9.23 14.49 12.03
N ASP A 21 -9.89 15.39 12.74
CA ASP A 21 -9.43 15.86 14.06
C ASP A 21 -9.78 14.91 15.21
N ARG A 22 -10.57 13.85 14.98
CA ARG A 22 -10.94 12.84 15.98
C ARG A 22 -10.28 11.47 15.78
N LEU A 23 -9.51 11.28 14.72
CA LEU A 23 -8.67 10.10 14.62
C LEU A 23 -7.57 10.21 15.67
N PRO A 24 -7.27 9.12 16.44
CA PRO A 24 -6.12 9.12 17.33
C PRO A 24 -4.92 9.56 16.50
N ARG A 25 -4.20 10.58 16.96
CA ARG A 25 -3.00 11.08 16.30
C ARG A 25 -2.11 9.89 16.07
N LEU A 26 -2.04 9.42 14.82
CA LEU A 26 -1.11 8.38 14.41
C LEU A 26 0.26 8.88 14.82
N GLN A 27 0.89 8.18 15.76
CA GLN A 27 2.24 8.54 16.17
C GLN A 27 3.13 8.53 14.92
N PRO A 28 4.16 9.41 14.82
CA PRO A 28 5.00 9.53 13.62
C PRO A 28 5.56 8.21 13.09
N GLN A 29 5.69 7.21 13.96
CA GLN A 29 6.11 5.85 13.62
C GLN A 29 5.13 5.08 12.72
N HIS A 30 3.87 5.52 12.60
CA HIS A 30 2.84 4.90 11.76
C HIS A 30 2.62 5.63 10.41
N LEU A 31 3.31 6.76 10.18
CA LEU A 31 3.25 7.47 8.90
C LEU A 31 3.99 6.68 7.82
N HIS A 32 3.24 5.87 7.09
CA HIS A 32 3.74 5.13 5.93
C HIS A 32 3.84 6.07 4.72
N VAL A 33 4.99 6.73 4.53
CA VAL A 33 5.27 7.40 3.26
C VAL A 33 5.51 6.31 2.19
N PRO A 34 4.80 6.33 1.05
CA PRO A 34 4.97 5.32 0.02
C PRO A 34 6.43 5.12 -0.34
N ARG A 35 6.93 3.88 -0.25
CA ARG A 35 8.35 3.50 -0.49
C ARG A 35 8.90 4.12 -1.78
N ARG A 36 8.10 4.15 -2.84
CA ARG A 36 8.47 4.67 -4.15
C ARG A 36 8.81 6.16 -4.14
N ALA A 37 8.02 6.98 -3.45
CA ALA A 37 8.26 8.42 -3.38
C ALA A 37 9.56 8.79 -2.61
N ARG A 38 9.94 7.99 -1.59
CA ARG A 38 11.19 8.19 -0.84
C ARG A 38 12.42 7.84 -1.67
N ARG A 39 12.39 6.69 -2.33
CA ARG A 39 13.48 6.17 -3.15
C ARG A 39 13.78 7.08 -4.34
N GLU A 40 12.75 7.44 -5.11
CA GLU A 40 12.90 8.28 -6.30
C GLU A 40 13.50 9.66 -5.96
N ARG A 41 13.19 10.22 -4.78
CA ARG A 41 13.76 11.50 -4.37
C ARG A 41 15.23 11.40 -3.97
N GLN A 42 15.63 10.40 -3.19
CA GLN A 42 17.02 10.24 -2.76
C GLN A 42 17.94 9.83 -3.93
N LEU A 43 17.55 8.82 -4.71
CA LEU A 43 18.29 8.40 -5.90
C LEU A 43 18.32 9.51 -6.96
N GLY A 44 17.19 10.20 -7.16
CA GLY A 44 17.12 11.33 -8.05
C GLY A 44 17.97 12.52 -7.59
N ALA A 45 18.06 12.78 -6.30
CA ALA A 45 18.95 13.81 -5.75
C ALA A 45 20.42 13.45 -5.91
N LEU A 46 20.79 12.19 -5.62
CA LEU A 46 22.15 11.70 -5.84
C LEU A 46 22.55 11.79 -7.31
N ALA A 47 21.64 11.43 -8.22
CA ALA A 47 21.90 11.46 -9.66
C ALA A 47 22.01 12.88 -10.25
N ARG A 48 21.22 13.84 -9.73
CA ARG A 48 21.17 15.21 -10.27
C ARG A 48 22.05 16.21 -9.51
N GLY A 49 22.17 16.05 -8.21
CA GLY A 49 22.82 17.03 -7.31
C GLY A 49 23.98 16.47 -6.51
N GLY A 50 24.34 15.21 -6.74
CA GLY A 50 25.46 14.56 -6.02
C GLY A 50 25.17 14.22 -4.57
N PRO A 51 26.21 13.80 -3.82
CA PRO A 51 26.08 13.33 -2.43
C PRO A 51 25.53 14.36 -1.45
N GLU A 52 25.84 15.64 -1.64
CA GLU A 52 25.39 16.70 -0.73
C GLU A 52 23.89 16.97 -0.85
N ALA A 53 23.35 16.97 -2.09
CA ALA A 53 21.90 17.09 -2.29
C ALA A 53 21.14 15.88 -1.71
N ALA A 54 21.69 14.68 -1.87
CA ALA A 54 21.12 13.47 -1.29
C ALA A 54 21.18 13.48 0.26
N HIS A 55 22.28 13.98 0.84
CA HIS A 55 22.43 14.17 2.28
C HIS A 55 21.38 15.13 2.83
N ALA A 56 21.18 16.30 2.20
CA ALA A 56 20.18 17.28 2.64
C ALA A 56 18.76 16.69 2.66
N ILE A 57 18.40 15.87 1.66
CA ILE A 57 17.10 15.18 1.61
C ILE A 57 17.01 14.12 2.71
N ALA A 58 18.09 13.35 2.95
CA ALA A 58 18.11 12.35 4.01
C ALA A 58 17.98 12.99 5.41
N ALA A 59 18.64 14.12 5.65
CA ALA A 59 18.51 14.89 6.90
C ALA A 59 17.06 15.34 7.14
N ARG A 60 16.38 15.89 6.12
CA ARG A 60 14.97 16.25 6.24
C ARG A 60 14.05 15.06 6.56
N TYR A 61 14.34 13.89 6.02
CA TYR A 61 13.57 12.70 6.36
C TYR A 61 13.87 12.20 7.78
N LEU A 62 15.13 12.30 8.22
CA LEU A 62 15.51 12.02 9.60
C LEU A 62 14.76 12.92 10.58
N ASP A 63 14.68 14.23 10.31
CA ASP A 63 13.94 15.20 11.12
C ASP A 63 12.45 14.88 11.18
N THR A 64 11.87 14.42 10.06
CA THR A 64 10.43 14.13 9.96
C THR A 64 10.04 12.80 10.60
N PHE A 65 10.84 11.75 10.40
CA PHE A 65 10.49 10.38 10.76
C PHE A 65 11.27 9.81 11.93
N GLY A 66 12.32 10.49 12.36
CA GLY A 66 13.23 10.03 13.38
C GLY A 66 14.10 8.84 12.91
N ARG A 67 15.12 8.48 13.69
CA ARG A 67 16.06 7.38 13.38
C ARG A 67 15.38 6.03 13.23
N HIS A 68 14.37 5.77 14.04
CA HIS A 68 13.64 4.51 14.00
C HIS A 68 12.62 4.43 12.87
N GLY A 69 12.15 5.55 12.35
CA GLY A 69 11.17 5.61 11.26
C GLY A 69 11.79 5.67 9.86
N PHE A 70 13.11 5.82 9.76
CA PHE A 70 13.79 6.05 8.49
C PHE A 70 15.08 5.24 8.36
N ALA A 71 15.29 4.60 7.20
CA ALA A 71 16.49 3.88 6.85
C ALA A 71 16.87 4.18 5.39
N ILE A 72 18.16 4.10 5.08
CA ILE A 72 18.67 4.27 3.72
C ILE A 72 18.67 2.92 2.99
N GLU A 73 17.96 2.84 1.89
CA GLU A 73 17.79 1.63 1.10
C GLU A 73 18.90 1.48 0.07
N LEU A 74 19.56 0.32 0.06
CA LEU A 74 20.61 -0.06 -0.90
C LEU A 74 20.08 -1.11 -1.87
N HIS A 75 20.41 -0.99 -3.15
CA HIS A 75 20.04 -1.96 -4.19
C HIS A 75 21.25 -2.45 -4.98
N ARG A 76 21.21 -3.74 -5.36
CA ARG A 76 22.16 -4.34 -6.30
C ARG A 76 21.43 -5.14 -7.37
N HIS A 77 21.38 -4.55 -8.57
CA HIS A 77 20.77 -5.17 -9.76
C HIS A 77 21.80 -5.63 -10.79
N GLY A 78 23.10 -5.68 -10.43
CA GLY A 78 24.19 -6.05 -11.35
C GLY A 78 24.55 -4.95 -12.33
N LEU A 79 24.22 -3.70 -12.01
CA LEU A 79 24.54 -2.54 -12.86
C LEU A 79 25.88 -1.91 -12.43
N PRO A 80 26.68 -1.37 -13.38
CA PRO A 80 27.95 -0.73 -13.05
C PRO A 80 27.84 0.37 -12.00
N ALA A 81 26.74 1.11 -11.99
CA ALA A 81 26.48 2.19 -11.03
C ALA A 81 26.11 1.73 -9.62
N ASP A 82 25.84 0.45 -9.38
CA ASP A 82 25.37 -0.04 -8.08
C ASP A 82 26.41 0.17 -6.97
N GLY A 83 27.66 -0.18 -7.23
CA GLY A 83 28.75 -0.06 -6.25
C GLY A 83 29.01 1.39 -5.82
N PRO A 84 29.33 2.30 -6.75
CA PRO A 84 29.55 3.73 -6.43
C PRO A 84 28.34 4.38 -5.75
N ARG A 85 27.13 4.09 -6.22
CA ARG A 85 25.88 4.60 -5.62
C ARG A 85 25.73 4.14 -4.18
N ASN A 86 25.90 2.84 -3.92
CA ASN A 86 25.73 2.28 -2.58
C ASN A 86 26.81 2.81 -1.63
N ALA A 87 28.06 2.99 -2.10
CA ALA A 87 29.14 3.59 -1.30
C ALA A 87 28.79 5.03 -0.87
N ALA A 88 28.27 5.86 -1.79
CA ALA A 88 27.83 7.21 -1.48
C ALA A 88 26.65 7.20 -0.47
N LEU A 89 25.67 6.31 -0.62
CA LEU A 89 24.54 6.17 0.30
C LEU A 89 24.98 5.69 1.69
N GLN A 90 25.92 4.75 1.78
CA GLN A 90 26.52 4.34 3.06
C GLN A 90 27.29 5.47 3.72
N GLY A 91 28.00 6.30 2.95
CA GLY A 91 28.66 7.52 3.48
C GLY A 91 27.67 8.52 4.06
N ILE A 92 26.52 8.74 3.41
CA ILE A 92 25.42 9.57 3.93
C ILE A 92 24.84 8.96 5.21
N ALA A 93 24.57 7.65 5.21
CA ALA A 93 24.07 6.94 6.38
C ALA A 93 25.01 7.11 7.60
N SER A 94 26.30 6.94 7.41
CA SER A 94 27.31 7.11 8.46
C SER A 94 27.34 8.53 9.03
N ARG A 95 27.25 9.57 8.17
CA ARG A 95 27.22 10.98 8.59
C ARG A 95 25.98 11.34 9.41
N LEU A 96 24.83 10.69 9.13
CA LEU A 96 23.55 10.94 9.80
C LEU A 96 23.24 9.91 10.90
N ASP A 97 24.13 8.96 11.14
CA ASP A 97 23.92 7.83 12.04
C ASP A 97 22.61 7.09 11.74
N LEU A 98 22.41 6.75 10.45
CA LEU A 98 21.25 6.03 9.94
C LEU A 98 21.60 4.59 9.58
N THR A 99 20.61 3.70 9.71
CA THR A 99 20.72 2.33 9.26
C THR A 99 20.61 2.23 7.73
N CYS A 100 21.51 1.46 7.09
CA CYS A 100 21.34 1.01 5.74
C CYS A 100 20.58 -0.32 5.70
N VAL A 101 19.69 -0.51 4.72
CA VAL A 101 18.95 -1.76 4.52
C VAL A 101 19.08 -2.23 3.07
N ALA A 102 19.45 -3.50 2.90
CA ALA A 102 19.58 -4.12 1.58
C ALA A 102 18.23 -4.62 1.07
N THR A 103 17.79 -4.13 -0.08
CA THR A 103 16.58 -4.59 -0.75
C THR A 103 16.79 -4.81 -2.23
N GLN A 104 15.76 -5.24 -2.96
CA GLN A 104 15.89 -5.59 -4.37
C GLN A 104 14.95 -4.82 -5.30
N ASP A 105 14.05 -3.96 -4.76
CA ASP A 105 13.00 -3.38 -5.60
C ASP A 105 12.28 -4.45 -6.43
N ALA A 106 11.90 -5.55 -5.78
CA ALA A 106 11.33 -6.70 -6.48
C ALA A 106 9.99 -6.33 -7.13
N HIS A 107 9.89 -6.60 -8.44
CA HIS A 107 8.69 -6.42 -9.24
C HIS A 107 8.02 -7.74 -9.59
N TYR A 108 8.74 -8.83 -9.46
CA TYR A 108 8.28 -10.19 -9.73
C TYR A 108 9.01 -11.19 -8.81
N HIS A 109 8.46 -12.39 -8.68
CA HIS A 109 8.99 -13.41 -7.78
C HIS A 109 10.15 -14.20 -8.39
N ASP A 110 10.18 -14.36 -9.73
CA ASP A 110 11.16 -15.15 -10.47
C ASP A 110 11.62 -14.43 -11.75
N ALA A 111 12.85 -14.69 -12.20
CA ALA A 111 13.45 -14.07 -13.39
C ALA A 111 12.64 -14.29 -14.67
N SER A 112 11.99 -15.45 -14.82
CA SER A 112 11.14 -15.78 -15.99
C SER A 112 9.96 -14.82 -16.15
N ARG A 113 9.54 -14.12 -15.08
CA ARG A 113 8.45 -13.15 -15.09
C ARG A 113 8.86 -11.74 -15.53
N ALA A 114 10.12 -11.50 -15.77
CA ALA A 114 10.61 -10.21 -16.26
C ALA A 114 9.90 -9.78 -17.55
N ARG A 115 9.73 -10.71 -18.51
CA ARG A 115 9.02 -10.43 -19.78
C ARG A 115 7.56 -10.04 -19.56
N LEU A 116 6.86 -10.73 -18.67
CA LEU A 116 5.47 -10.38 -18.31
C LEU A 116 5.42 -8.96 -17.69
N HIS A 117 6.36 -8.63 -16.80
CA HIS A 117 6.46 -7.29 -16.23
C HIS A 117 6.69 -6.22 -17.32
N HIS A 118 7.52 -6.51 -18.33
CA HIS A 118 7.72 -5.62 -19.46
C HIS A 118 6.41 -5.37 -20.24
N VAL A 119 5.65 -6.43 -20.54
CA VAL A 119 4.34 -6.30 -21.20
C VAL A 119 3.37 -5.45 -20.38
N VAL A 120 3.25 -5.73 -19.07
CA VAL A 120 2.40 -4.94 -18.18
C VAL A 120 2.85 -3.47 -18.09
N THR A 121 4.17 -3.23 -18.16
CA THR A 121 4.71 -1.86 -18.22
C THR A 121 4.31 -1.16 -19.52
N CYS A 122 4.40 -1.84 -20.66
CA CYS A 122 3.95 -1.29 -21.94
C CYS A 122 2.45 -0.97 -21.95
N ILE A 123 1.61 -1.86 -21.43
CA ILE A 123 0.16 -1.62 -21.28
C ILE A 123 -0.09 -0.36 -20.44
N ARG A 124 0.59 -0.23 -19.29
CA ARG A 124 0.45 0.96 -18.41
C ARG A 124 0.79 2.26 -19.11
N HIS A 125 1.76 2.26 -20.00
CA HIS A 125 2.28 3.45 -20.68
C HIS A 125 1.73 3.64 -22.10
N GLY A 126 0.84 2.77 -22.58
CA GLY A 126 0.26 2.84 -23.92
C GLY A 126 1.31 2.73 -25.03
N THR A 127 2.35 1.90 -24.84
CA THR A 127 3.48 1.75 -25.77
C THR A 127 3.74 0.28 -26.12
N THR A 128 4.59 0.03 -27.10
CA THR A 128 5.03 -1.31 -27.49
C THR A 128 6.36 -1.69 -26.84
N LEU A 129 6.70 -2.99 -26.84
CA LEU A 129 8.01 -3.46 -26.32
C LEU A 129 9.18 -2.85 -27.10
N ALA A 130 9.02 -2.60 -28.40
CA ALA A 130 10.06 -2.00 -29.24
C ALA A 130 10.31 -0.53 -28.93
N GLU A 131 9.28 0.19 -28.51
CA GLU A 131 9.32 1.64 -28.27
C GLU A 131 9.54 1.99 -26.78
N ALA A 132 9.33 1.04 -25.88
CA ALA A 132 9.37 1.27 -24.44
C ALA A 132 10.73 1.74 -23.90
N GLY A 133 11.83 1.35 -24.54
CA GLY A 133 13.17 1.83 -24.20
C GLY A 133 13.48 1.81 -22.70
N ALA A 134 13.79 2.98 -22.14
CA ALA A 134 14.17 3.15 -20.74
C ALA A 134 13.01 2.91 -19.74
N LEU A 135 11.76 2.72 -20.19
CA LEU A 135 10.65 2.33 -19.32
C LEU A 135 10.80 0.89 -18.81
N LEU A 136 11.51 0.05 -19.58
CA LEU A 136 11.77 -1.34 -19.22
C LEU A 136 12.93 -1.45 -18.24
N ARG A 137 12.91 -2.51 -17.42
CA ARG A 137 14.04 -2.82 -16.55
C ARG A 137 15.20 -3.37 -17.40
N PRO A 138 16.46 -2.95 -17.12
CA PRO A 138 17.60 -3.30 -17.95
C PRO A 138 17.99 -4.79 -17.89
N ASN A 139 17.51 -5.52 -16.88
CA ASN A 139 17.75 -6.95 -16.68
C ASN A 139 16.64 -7.58 -15.80
N ASP A 140 16.75 -8.87 -15.52
CA ASP A 140 15.81 -9.67 -14.73
C ASP A 140 16.12 -9.72 -13.22
N GLU A 141 17.00 -8.86 -12.73
CA GLU A 141 17.45 -8.83 -11.35
C GLU A 141 16.44 -8.26 -10.35
N TYR A 142 15.32 -7.72 -10.82
CA TYR A 142 14.24 -7.13 -10.00
C TYR A 142 13.28 -8.21 -9.48
N ARG A 143 13.81 -9.34 -9.07
CA ARG A 143 13.09 -10.50 -8.52
C ARG A 143 13.35 -10.71 -7.04
N LEU A 144 12.53 -11.54 -6.40
CA LEU A 144 12.81 -12.01 -5.05
C LEU A 144 14.09 -12.85 -5.03
N LYS A 145 14.85 -12.73 -3.96
CA LYS A 145 16.09 -13.46 -3.74
C LYS A 145 16.13 -14.08 -2.35
N SER A 146 16.78 -15.23 -2.24
CA SER A 146 17.02 -15.85 -0.95
C SER A 146 18.00 -15.02 -0.10
N GLY A 147 17.97 -15.19 1.22
CA GLY A 147 18.90 -14.53 2.13
C GLY A 147 20.37 -14.80 1.79
N ALA A 148 20.70 -16.03 1.35
CA ALA A 148 22.05 -16.41 0.92
C ALA A 148 22.46 -15.65 -0.35
N GLU A 149 21.55 -15.47 -1.30
CA GLU A 149 21.80 -14.69 -2.52
C GLU A 149 21.97 -13.20 -2.21
N MET A 150 21.15 -12.65 -1.31
CA MET A 150 21.29 -11.27 -0.81
C MET A 150 22.66 -11.08 -0.15
N ALA A 151 23.08 -12.01 0.72
CA ALA A 151 24.36 -11.94 1.40
C ALA A 151 25.55 -11.94 0.42
N ARG A 152 25.49 -12.72 -0.66
CA ARG A 152 26.52 -12.73 -1.72
C ARG A 152 26.54 -11.43 -2.51
N ARG A 153 25.37 -10.93 -2.91
CA ARG A 153 25.25 -9.72 -3.73
C ARG A 153 25.72 -8.45 -3.00
N PHE A 154 25.43 -8.35 -1.72
CA PHE A 154 25.82 -7.21 -0.89
C PHE A 154 27.14 -7.44 -0.14
N ARG A 155 28.00 -8.35 -0.60
CA ARG A 155 29.26 -8.66 0.08
C ARG A 155 30.13 -7.42 0.34
N GLU A 156 30.21 -6.51 -0.63
CA GLU A 156 31.02 -5.30 -0.50
C GLU A 156 30.43 -4.32 0.52
N GLU A 157 29.11 -4.11 0.51
CA GLU A 157 28.43 -3.25 1.47
C GLU A 157 28.53 -3.81 2.88
N ARG A 158 28.41 -5.12 3.02
CA ARG A 158 28.62 -5.84 4.28
C ARG A 158 30.03 -5.73 4.80
N ALA A 159 31.03 -5.80 3.92
CA ALA A 159 32.44 -5.64 4.29
C ALA A 159 32.78 -4.21 4.77
N ARG A 160 32.00 -3.20 4.38
CA ARG A 160 32.15 -1.82 4.88
C ARG A 160 31.43 -1.58 6.20
N ALA A 161 30.61 -2.52 6.68
CA ALA A 161 29.91 -2.40 7.95
C ALA A 161 30.92 -2.51 9.12
N ALA A 162 30.98 -1.52 9.98
CA ALA A 162 31.86 -1.50 11.14
C ALA A 162 31.39 -2.45 12.25
N SER A 163 30.13 -2.89 12.21
CA SER A 163 29.55 -3.82 13.17
C SER A 163 28.44 -4.67 12.53
N PRO A 164 28.07 -5.83 13.13
CA PRO A 164 26.95 -6.62 12.67
C PRO A 164 25.61 -5.86 12.60
N ALA A 165 25.42 -4.86 13.45
CA ALA A 165 24.22 -4.01 13.44
C ALA A 165 24.16 -3.10 12.21
N GLN A 166 25.30 -2.78 11.61
CA GLN A 166 25.41 -1.97 10.40
C GLN A 166 25.43 -2.81 9.11
N ASP A 167 25.40 -4.14 9.19
CA ASP A 167 25.27 -5.03 8.03
C ASP A 167 23.87 -4.80 7.38
N PRO A 168 23.82 -4.27 6.14
CA PRO A 168 22.55 -3.87 5.53
C PRO A 168 21.62 -5.06 5.24
N VAL A 169 22.16 -6.28 5.13
CA VAL A 169 21.37 -7.50 4.96
C VAL A 169 20.75 -7.91 6.30
N ARG A 170 21.51 -7.86 7.39
CA ARG A 170 20.98 -8.14 8.74
C ARG A 170 19.96 -7.10 9.21
N ALA A 171 20.11 -5.85 8.81
CA ALA A 171 19.16 -4.79 9.13
C ALA A 171 17.74 -5.08 8.60
N THR A 172 17.60 -5.91 7.57
CA THR A 172 16.26 -6.35 7.09
C THR A 172 15.50 -7.13 8.15
N LEU A 173 16.19 -7.97 8.93
CA LEU A 173 15.59 -8.76 10.01
C LEU A 173 15.12 -7.85 11.14
N ALA A 174 15.96 -6.91 11.57
CA ALA A 174 15.59 -5.95 12.61
C ALA A 174 14.37 -5.08 12.22
N ILE A 175 14.22 -4.75 10.93
CA ILE A 175 13.04 -4.05 10.43
C ILE A 175 11.83 -4.98 10.42
N ALA A 176 12.00 -6.25 9.98
CA ALA A 176 10.92 -7.24 9.94
C ALA A 176 10.36 -7.53 11.34
N GLU A 177 11.22 -7.69 12.35
CA GLU A 177 10.83 -7.88 13.75
C GLU A 177 9.98 -6.74 14.31
N ARG A 178 10.17 -5.52 13.80
CA ARG A 178 9.37 -4.35 14.17
C ARG A 178 8.02 -4.26 13.43
N CYS A 179 7.83 -5.04 12.38
CA CYS A 179 6.60 -5.11 11.60
C CYS A 179 5.64 -6.14 12.23
N ALA A 180 5.03 -5.79 13.36
CA ALA A 180 4.13 -6.67 14.10
C ALA A 180 2.69 -6.71 13.54
N PHE A 181 2.36 -5.85 12.56
CA PHE A 181 1.04 -5.79 11.97
C PHE A 181 0.75 -7.03 11.11
N THR A 182 -0.44 -7.62 11.31
CA THR A 182 -0.97 -8.70 10.49
C THR A 182 -2.29 -8.27 9.82
N LEU A 183 -2.68 -8.96 8.73
CA LEU A 183 -3.97 -8.70 8.09
C LEU A 183 -5.15 -9.03 9.01
N HIS A 184 -4.97 -9.88 10.01
CA HIS A 184 -5.98 -10.18 11.03
C HIS A 184 -6.24 -9.00 11.97
N ASP A 185 -5.32 -8.03 12.04
CA ASP A 185 -5.48 -6.81 12.85
C ASP A 185 -6.36 -5.77 12.14
N LEU A 186 -6.67 -5.97 10.85
CA LEU A 186 -7.57 -5.12 10.08
C LEU A 186 -9.01 -5.37 10.54
N ARG A 187 -9.51 -4.48 11.37
CA ARG A 187 -10.93 -4.40 11.71
C ARG A 187 -11.53 -3.21 10.99
N TYR A 188 -12.46 -3.48 10.09
CA TYR A 188 -13.24 -2.41 9.48
C TYR A 188 -14.39 -2.07 10.42
N GLU A 189 -14.34 -0.89 11.03
CA GLU A 189 -15.51 -0.34 11.72
C GLU A 189 -16.37 0.36 10.67
N PHE A 190 -17.48 -0.27 10.31
CA PHE A 190 -18.44 0.35 9.41
C PHE A 190 -19.19 1.49 10.14
N PRO A 191 -19.64 2.54 9.42
CA PRO A 191 -20.47 3.58 9.97
C PRO A 191 -21.69 2.96 10.66
N ARG A 192 -22.04 3.45 11.85
CA ARG A 192 -23.21 2.97 12.58
C ARG A 192 -24.44 3.70 12.06
N PRO A 193 -25.46 3.00 11.54
CA PRO A 193 -26.71 3.62 11.13
C PRO A 193 -27.48 4.15 12.35
N ARG A 194 -28.37 5.10 12.11
CA ARG A 194 -29.36 5.48 13.13
C ARG A 194 -30.40 4.37 13.24
N LEU A 195 -30.52 3.80 14.43
CA LEU A 195 -31.48 2.72 14.70
C LEU A 195 -32.69 3.26 15.48
N PRO A 196 -33.88 2.70 15.25
CA PRO A 196 -35.01 2.92 16.12
C PRO A 196 -34.68 2.47 17.55
N HIS A 197 -35.33 3.10 18.53
CA HIS A 197 -35.09 2.80 19.95
C HIS A 197 -35.41 1.32 20.25
N GLY A 198 -34.45 0.61 20.82
CA GLY A 198 -34.58 -0.79 21.22
C GLY A 198 -34.35 -1.83 20.10
N GLU A 199 -34.06 -1.41 18.87
CA GLU A 199 -33.74 -2.35 17.79
C GLU A 199 -32.22 -2.53 17.61
N SER A 200 -31.79 -3.76 17.23
CA SER A 200 -30.46 -4.01 16.68
C SER A 200 -30.42 -3.71 15.19
N ALA A 201 -29.22 -3.55 14.62
CA ALA A 201 -29.08 -3.34 13.17
C ALA A 201 -29.67 -4.53 12.37
N LEU A 202 -29.46 -5.76 12.85
CA LEU A 202 -30.01 -6.95 12.20
C LEU A 202 -31.55 -6.98 12.28
N SER A 203 -32.15 -6.75 13.46
CA SER A 203 -33.61 -6.78 13.59
C SER A 203 -34.27 -5.70 12.73
N PHE A 204 -33.70 -4.51 12.69
CA PHE A 204 -34.18 -3.43 11.85
C PHE A 204 -34.07 -3.76 10.35
N LEU A 205 -32.91 -4.28 9.92
CA LEU A 205 -32.72 -4.70 8.53
C LEU A 205 -33.70 -5.81 8.15
N THR A 206 -33.84 -6.84 8.98
CA THR A 206 -34.77 -7.96 8.75
C THR A 206 -36.21 -7.46 8.56
N ARG A 207 -36.67 -6.55 9.42
CA ARG A 207 -37.99 -5.94 9.30
C ARG A 207 -38.16 -5.17 7.98
N LEU A 208 -37.15 -4.42 7.55
CA LEU A 208 -37.18 -3.69 6.28
C LEU A 208 -37.19 -4.62 5.07
N VAL A 209 -36.41 -5.70 5.10
CA VAL A 209 -36.37 -6.72 4.06
C VAL A 209 -37.73 -7.38 3.90
N HIS A 210 -38.37 -7.79 4.99
CA HIS A 210 -39.72 -8.38 4.93
C HIS A 210 -40.78 -7.38 4.46
N ALA A 211 -40.70 -6.12 4.87
CA ALA A 211 -41.59 -5.09 4.35
C ALA A 211 -41.39 -4.85 2.84
N GLY A 212 -40.15 -4.81 2.38
CA GLY A 212 -39.82 -4.68 0.96
C GLY A 212 -40.28 -5.91 0.15
N LYS A 213 -40.14 -7.11 0.70
CA LYS A 213 -40.60 -8.34 0.05
C LYS A 213 -42.11 -8.27 -0.27
N VAL A 214 -42.94 -7.82 0.65
CA VAL A 214 -44.41 -7.70 0.41
C VAL A 214 -44.70 -6.76 -0.78
N VAL A 215 -43.88 -5.73 -0.99
CA VAL A 215 -44.08 -4.76 -2.07
C VAL A 215 -43.54 -5.27 -3.41
N PHE A 216 -42.32 -5.84 -3.41
CA PHE A 216 -41.61 -6.19 -4.65
C PHE A 216 -41.84 -7.64 -5.08
N TYR A 217 -42.21 -8.53 -4.14
CA TYR A 217 -42.40 -9.96 -4.35
C TYR A 217 -43.66 -10.46 -3.63
N PRO A 218 -44.86 -9.95 -3.97
CA PRO A 218 -46.11 -10.28 -3.24
C PRO A 218 -46.42 -11.77 -3.26
N ASP A 219 -46.06 -12.46 -4.37
CA ASP A 219 -46.27 -13.89 -4.57
C ASP A 219 -44.97 -14.70 -4.40
N ALA A 220 -44.13 -14.30 -3.43
CA ALA A 220 -42.85 -14.97 -3.18
C ALA A 220 -43.07 -16.48 -2.89
N SER A 221 -42.33 -17.33 -3.59
CA SER A 221 -42.31 -18.77 -3.35
C SER A 221 -41.51 -19.12 -2.09
N ASP A 222 -41.71 -20.35 -1.59
CA ASP A 222 -40.91 -20.86 -0.46
C ASP A 222 -39.40 -20.83 -0.72
N GLU A 223 -38.99 -20.96 -2.00
CA GLU A 223 -37.58 -20.83 -2.39
C GLU A 223 -37.04 -19.42 -2.18
N VAL A 224 -37.82 -18.39 -2.48
CA VAL A 224 -37.45 -16.98 -2.24
C VAL A 224 -37.33 -16.72 -0.74
N GLU A 225 -38.27 -17.26 0.06
CA GLU A 225 -38.21 -17.16 1.53
C GLU A 225 -36.94 -17.81 2.10
N ALA A 226 -36.65 -19.03 1.67
CA ALA A 226 -35.45 -19.75 2.10
C ALA A 226 -34.17 -18.99 1.71
N ARG A 227 -34.13 -18.37 0.54
CA ARG A 227 -32.99 -17.56 0.10
C ARG A 227 -32.84 -16.30 0.91
N LEU A 228 -33.91 -15.57 1.19
CA LEU A 228 -33.87 -14.37 2.04
C LEU A 228 -33.36 -14.69 3.44
N ALA A 229 -33.85 -15.79 4.05
CA ALA A 229 -33.37 -16.24 5.34
C ALA A 229 -31.87 -16.55 5.34
N HIS A 230 -31.40 -17.25 4.29
CA HIS A 230 -29.97 -17.56 4.14
C HIS A 230 -29.10 -16.32 3.97
N GLU A 231 -29.52 -15.36 3.15
CA GLU A 231 -28.78 -14.11 2.94
C GLU A 231 -28.72 -13.27 4.23
N LEU A 232 -29.81 -13.22 5.01
CA LEU A 232 -29.84 -12.54 6.32
C LEU A 232 -28.91 -13.22 7.35
N ASP A 233 -28.82 -14.54 7.33
CA ASP A 233 -27.88 -15.31 8.18
C ASP A 233 -26.42 -14.98 7.83
N ILE A 234 -26.06 -14.91 6.54
CA ILE A 234 -24.73 -14.47 6.08
C ILE A 234 -24.43 -13.05 6.56
N VAL A 235 -25.40 -12.14 6.42
CA VAL A 235 -25.25 -10.74 6.85
C VAL A 235 -24.99 -10.64 8.35
N ASP A 236 -25.66 -11.49 9.15
CA ASP A 236 -25.44 -11.56 10.59
C ASP A 236 -24.05 -12.10 10.93
N GLN A 237 -23.67 -13.25 10.35
CA GLN A 237 -22.35 -13.87 10.57
C GLN A 237 -21.19 -12.92 10.24
N LEU A 238 -21.35 -12.09 9.21
CA LEU A 238 -20.33 -11.12 8.78
C LEU A 238 -20.45 -9.75 9.48
N GLY A 239 -21.48 -9.52 10.30
CA GLY A 239 -21.71 -8.24 10.98
C GLY A 239 -22.02 -7.07 10.03
N LEU A 240 -22.61 -7.35 8.86
CA LEU A 240 -22.82 -6.37 7.78
C LEU A 240 -24.18 -5.65 7.84
N ALA A 241 -25.05 -5.95 8.79
CA ALA A 241 -26.39 -5.36 8.87
C ALA A 241 -26.35 -3.83 8.92
N GLY A 242 -25.46 -3.25 9.74
CA GLY A 242 -25.29 -1.79 9.84
C GLY A 242 -24.81 -1.16 8.53
N TYR A 243 -23.92 -1.83 7.82
CA TYR A 243 -23.41 -1.39 6.52
C TYR A 243 -24.53 -1.32 5.47
N LEU A 244 -25.37 -2.36 5.37
CA LEU A 244 -26.51 -2.39 4.44
C LEU A 244 -27.55 -1.31 4.76
N LEU A 245 -27.79 -1.02 6.04
CA LEU A 245 -28.69 0.06 6.45
C LEU A 245 -28.18 1.44 6.01
N VAL A 246 -26.86 1.69 6.06
CA VAL A 246 -26.28 2.94 5.54
C VAL A 246 -26.48 3.04 4.02
N PHE A 247 -26.32 1.95 3.28
CA PHE A 247 -26.64 1.95 1.84
C PHE A 247 -28.10 2.29 1.56
N LYS A 248 -29.01 1.71 2.35
CA LYS A 248 -30.43 2.04 2.22
C LYS A 248 -30.70 3.53 2.45
N GLU A 249 -30.11 4.13 3.49
CA GLU A 249 -30.23 5.57 3.73
C GLU A 249 -29.75 6.39 2.52
N ILE A 250 -28.64 6.01 1.89
CA ILE A 250 -28.11 6.70 0.71
C ILE A 250 -29.09 6.58 -0.47
N VAL A 251 -29.66 5.39 -0.69
CA VAL A 251 -30.65 5.17 -1.76
C VAL A 251 -31.94 5.95 -1.51
N ASP A 252 -32.39 6.04 -0.25
CA ASP A 252 -33.60 6.81 0.11
C ASP A 252 -33.42 8.33 -0.10
N TRP A 253 -32.18 8.82 -0.15
CA TRP A 253 -31.85 10.23 -0.37
C TRP A 253 -31.68 10.61 -1.84
N SER A 254 -31.54 9.64 -2.75
CA SER A 254 -31.30 9.83 -4.17
C SER A 254 -32.60 9.90 -4.98
#